data_1c4e73bc91cb13242588f7dcda54c062
#
_entry.id   1c4e73bc91cb13242588f7dcda54c062
#
_cell.length_a   1.000
_cell.length_b   1.000
_cell.length_c   1.000
_cell.angle_alpha   90.00
_cell.angle_beta   90.00
_cell.angle_gamma   90.00
#
_symmetry.space_group_name_H-M   'P 1'
#
loop_
_entity.id
_entity.type
_entity.pdbx_description
1 polymer ?
#
loop_
_entity_poly.entity_id
_entity_poly.type
_entity_poly.pdbx_seq_one_letter_code
_entity_poly.pdbx_strand_id
1 'polypeptide(L)'
;MEKLIDNLNNKIYSNNNNILFEIIDELQQINNMINNNLIIKRISDIIMKMNYIINLNRENTESIKKDINQILNKMEQMNQMLIKLNNENINNSKPKTQKIEYDNGTYIGEIVNGMREGKGILYVKTGDRYDGEWKNDKINGRGIFYANYGDRLECDWKNGKAEGKGILYKKNGDRYEGDFRNNLKEGKGIYYFRSGSRYEGDWRNDKMEGKGIFYHPDGDRQIGDYLCGQPVGKHAFFSNGKVTINNFKFDPDTKKSYLL
;
A
#
# COMPACT_ATOMS: atom_id res chain seq x y z
N MET A 1 32.62 -22.48 7.90
CA MET A 1 32.98 -21.35 8.76
C MET A 1 33.27 -21.79 10.19
N GLU A 2 32.37 -22.57 10.85
CA GLU A 2 32.60 -23.10 12.22
C GLU A 2 33.93 -23.79 12.40
N LYS A 3 34.29 -24.77 11.54
CA LYS A 3 35.61 -25.45 11.61
C LYS A 3 36.83 -24.53 11.46
N LEU A 4 36.65 -23.38 10.81
CA LEU A 4 37.72 -22.40 10.64
C LEU A 4 37.83 -21.53 11.89
N ILE A 5 36.73 -21.20 12.51
CA ILE A 5 36.64 -20.46 13.78
C ILE A 5 37.25 -21.31 14.91
N ASP A 6 36.90 -22.62 14.95
CA ASP A 6 37.47 -23.55 15.95
C ASP A 6 38.99 -23.71 15.81
N ASN A 7 39.52 -23.79 14.57
CA ASN A 7 40.97 -23.84 14.33
C ASN A 7 41.67 -22.56 14.73
N LEU A 8 41.05 -21.39 14.53
CA LEU A 8 41.57 -20.09 14.98
C LEU A 8 41.55 -20.00 16.50
N ASN A 9 40.47 -20.39 17.16
CA ASN A 9 40.37 -20.42 18.61
C ASN A 9 41.50 -21.25 19.26
N ASN A 10 41.76 -22.46 18.71
CA ASN A 10 42.81 -23.35 19.22
C ASN A 10 44.22 -22.78 19.03
N LYS A 11 44.48 -21.99 18.01
CA LYS A 11 45.77 -21.32 17.78
C LYS A 11 45.96 -20.03 18.59
N ILE A 12 44.90 -19.35 18.95
CA ILE A 12 44.88 -18.06 19.67
C ILE A 12 45.09 -18.26 21.18
N TYR A 13 44.61 -19.37 21.75
CA TYR A 13 44.82 -19.69 23.17
C TYR A 13 46.31 -19.67 23.59
N SER A 14 47.24 -19.73 22.63
CA SER A 14 48.67 -19.68 22.87
C SER A 14 49.32 -18.27 22.76
N ASN A 15 48.60 -17.26 22.27
CA ASN A 15 49.15 -15.90 22.11
C ASN A 15 48.07 -14.83 22.41
N ASN A 16 48.19 -14.17 23.53
CA ASN A 16 47.34 -13.09 24.09
C ASN A 16 47.08 -11.89 23.14
N ASN A 17 46.20 -12.02 22.15
CA ASN A 17 45.83 -10.91 21.27
C ASN A 17 44.33 -10.63 21.32
N ASN A 18 43.90 -9.70 22.17
CA ASN A 18 42.50 -9.26 22.35
C ASN A 18 41.80 -8.91 21.02
N ILE A 19 42.53 -8.38 20.03
CA ILE A 19 41.97 -7.98 18.73
C ILE A 19 41.47 -9.17 17.90
N LEU A 20 42.15 -10.31 17.98
CA LEU A 20 41.73 -11.54 17.29
C LEU A 20 40.47 -12.14 17.88
N PHE A 21 40.26 -12.03 19.22
CA PHE A 21 39.02 -12.42 19.86
C PHE A 21 37.84 -11.55 19.40
N GLU A 22 38.03 -10.25 19.30
CA GLU A 22 36.98 -9.33 18.79
C GLU A 22 36.59 -9.68 17.35
N ILE A 23 37.57 -10.04 16.50
CA ILE A 23 37.29 -10.45 15.12
C ILE A 23 36.48 -11.77 15.07
N ILE A 24 36.78 -12.73 15.92
CA ILE A 24 36.08 -14.01 15.99
C ILE A 24 34.64 -13.80 16.44
N ASP A 25 34.40 -12.95 17.45
CA ASP A 25 33.06 -12.63 17.96
C ASP A 25 32.24 -11.93 16.88
N GLU A 26 32.82 -10.97 16.15
CA GLU A 26 32.18 -10.33 15.01
C GLU A 26 31.84 -11.33 13.88
N LEU A 27 32.68 -12.31 13.60
CA LEU A 27 32.41 -13.38 12.62
C LEU A 27 31.28 -14.31 13.05
N GLN A 28 31.19 -14.64 14.35
CA GLN A 28 30.09 -15.42 14.90
C GLN A 28 28.77 -14.66 14.82
N GLN A 29 28.78 -13.36 15.11
CA GLN A 29 27.59 -12.50 14.96
C GLN A 29 27.12 -12.44 13.50
N ILE A 30 28.03 -12.36 12.53
CA ILE A 30 27.71 -12.37 11.09
C ILE A 30 27.09 -13.72 10.68
N ASN A 31 27.59 -14.84 11.19
CA ASN A 31 27.05 -16.17 10.91
C ASN A 31 25.57 -16.31 11.37
N ASN A 32 25.17 -15.56 12.40
CA ASN A 32 23.81 -15.56 12.94
C ASN A 32 22.88 -14.53 12.28
N MET A 33 23.40 -13.66 11.40
CA MET A 33 22.61 -12.60 10.74
C MET A 33 22.29 -12.99 9.29
N ILE A 34 21.12 -13.53 9.07
CA ILE A 34 20.58 -13.79 7.72
C ILE A 34 20.04 -12.50 7.12
N ASN A 35 20.61 -12.06 5.98
CA ASN A 35 20.17 -10.97 5.08
C ASN A 35 20.34 -9.53 5.58
N ASN A 36 21.39 -8.81 5.07
CA ASN A 36 21.30 -7.36 4.83
C ASN A 36 22.63 -6.77 4.32
N ASN A 37 22.56 -5.57 3.68
CA ASN A 37 23.71 -4.69 3.34
C ASN A 37 24.66 -4.43 4.52
N LEU A 38 24.21 -4.62 5.74
CA LEU A 38 24.98 -4.55 6.98
C LEU A 38 26.04 -5.65 7.07
N ILE A 39 25.78 -6.85 6.53
CA ILE A 39 26.74 -7.97 6.50
C ILE A 39 27.95 -7.64 5.63
N ILE A 40 27.69 -7.08 4.43
CA ILE A 40 28.74 -6.67 3.49
C ILE A 40 29.68 -5.64 4.12
N LYS A 41 29.10 -4.63 4.79
CA LYS A 41 29.86 -3.61 5.50
C LYS A 41 30.73 -4.21 6.62
N ARG A 42 30.17 -5.09 7.46
CA ARG A 42 30.91 -5.75 8.56
C ARG A 42 32.00 -6.67 8.04
N ILE A 43 31.80 -7.41 6.95
CA ILE A 43 32.84 -8.22 6.32
C ILE A 43 34.01 -7.32 5.87
N SER A 44 33.72 -6.19 5.24
CA SER A 44 34.77 -5.22 4.81
C SER A 44 35.53 -4.66 5.99
N ASP A 45 34.86 -4.32 7.10
CA ASP A 45 35.52 -3.84 8.32
C ASP A 45 36.45 -4.91 8.94
N ILE A 46 36.01 -6.17 8.94
CA ILE A 46 36.85 -7.30 9.43
C ILE A 46 38.08 -7.51 8.53
N ILE A 47 37.89 -7.44 7.20
CA ILE A 47 39.04 -7.54 6.24
C ILE A 47 40.05 -6.45 6.51
N MET A 48 39.62 -5.20 6.76
CA MET A 48 40.52 -4.10 7.09
C MET A 48 41.26 -4.35 8.41
N LYS A 49 40.59 -4.81 9.48
CA LYS A 49 41.23 -5.15 10.77
C LYS A 49 42.26 -6.28 10.62
N MET A 50 41.96 -7.33 9.86
CA MET A 50 42.88 -8.45 9.60
C MET A 50 44.11 -8.00 8.82
N ASN A 51 43.95 -7.15 7.80
CA ASN A 51 45.09 -6.58 7.07
C ASN A 51 45.99 -5.72 7.97
N TYR A 52 45.39 -4.96 8.90
CA TYR A 52 46.13 -4.20 9.90
C TYR A 52 46.99 -5.12 10.82
N ILE A 53 46.41 -6.23 11.31
CA ILE A 53 47.11 -7.24 12.13
C ILE A 53 48.25 -7.90 11.36
N ILE A 54 48.08 -8.25 10.09
CA ILE A 54 49.11 -8.81 9.22
C ILE A 54 50.29 -7.85 9.13
N ASN A 55 50.04 -6.55 9.03
CA ASN A 55 51.08 -5.53 8.90
C ASN A 55 51.82 -5.24 10.23
N LEU A 56 51.13 -5.41 11.38
CA LEU A 56 51.75 -5.23 12.70
C LEU A 56 52.66 -6.40 13.11
N ASN A 57 52.32 -7.64 12.73
CA ASN A 57 53.04 -8.84 13.14
C ASN A 57 54.11 -9.23 12.10
N ARG A 58 55.11 -8.33 11.86
CA ARG A 58 56.21 -8.59 10.92
C ARG A 58 57.18 -9.69 11.37
N GLU A 59 57.11 -10.17 12.62
CA GLU A 59 58.13 -11.05 13.20
C GLU A 59 57.68 -12.45 13.67
N ASN A 60 56.39 -12.84 13.56
CA ASN A 60 55.98 -14.16 14.05
C ASN A 60 55.09 -14.94 13.08
N THR A 61 55.68 -16.02 12.57
CA THR A 61 55.17 -17.25 12.01
C THR A 61 54.45 -17.15 10.65
N GLU A 62 55.17 -17.56 9.61
CA GLU A 62 54.69 -17.81 8.24
C GLU A 62 53.38 -18.66 8.20
N SER A 63 53.18 -19.54 9.20
CA SER A 63 51.98 -20.36 9.33
C SER A 63 50.72 -19.53 9.63
N ILE A 64 50.79 -18.55 10.54
CA ILE A 64 49.65 -17.67 10.89
C ILE A 64 49.33 -16.75 9.72
N LYS A 65 50.30 -16.21 9.04
CA LYS A 65 50.12 -15.39 7.83
C LYS A 65 49.37 -16.17 6.73
N LYS A 66 49.76 -17.45 6.53
CA LYS A 66 49.13 -18.32 5.54
C LYS A 66 47.66 -18.58 5.88
N ASP A 67 47.36 -18.84 7.15
CA ASP A 67 45.98 -19.09 7.60
C ASP A 67 45.13 -17.82 7.49
N ILE A 68 45.65 -16.66 7.89
CA ILE A 68 44.96 -15.36 7.74
C ILE A 68 44.66 -15.05 6.27
N ASN A 69 45.63 -15.27 5.37
CA ASN A 69 45.42 -15.06 3.94
C ASN A 69 44.37 -16.02 3.36
N GLN A 70 44.31 -17.27 3.83
CA GLN A 70 43.21 -18.18 3.43
C GLN A 70 41.85 -17.70 3.89
N ILE A 71 41.76 -17.15 5.11
CA ILE A 71 40.52 -16.59 5.64
C ILE A 71 40.08 -15.37 4.82
N LEU A 72 41.04 -14.45 4.56
CA LEU A 72 40.76 -13.27 3.75
C LEU A 72 40.22 -13.64 2.37
N ASN A 73 40.83 -14.62 1.69
CA ASN A 73 40.38 -15.08 0.38
C ASN A 73 38.95 -15.67 0.43
N LYS A 74 38.64 -16.46 1.47
CA LYS A 74 37.29 -17.01 1.65
C LYS A 74 36.27 -15.94 1.96
N MET A 75 36.62 -14.94 2.77
CA MET A 75 35.73 -13.80 3.07
C MET A 75 35.49 -12.97 1.82
N GLU A 76 36.48 -12.74 0.97
CA GLU A 76 36.28 -12.03 -0.30
C GLU A 76 35.34 -12.80 -1.25
N GLN A 77 35.52 -14.12 -1.38
CA GLN A 77 34.62 -14.96 -2.17
C GLN A 77 33.17 -14.92 -1.63
N MET A 78 33.01 -14.96 -0.32
CA MET A 78 31.70 -14.87 0.32
C MET A 78 31.07 -13.49 0.12
N ASN A 79 31.85 -12.43 0.20
CA ASN A 79 31.41 -11.07 -0.08
C ASN A 79 30.92 -10.92 -1.53
N GLN A 80 31.67 -11.45 -2.51
CA GLN A 80 31.27 -11.47 -3.92
C GLN A 80 29.96 -12.26 -4.13
N MET A 81 29.80 -13.39 -3.45
CA MET A 81 28.58 -14.20 -3.51
C MET A 81 27.39 -13.46 -2.90
N LEU A 82 27.56 -12.76 -1.77
CA LEU A 82 26.53 -11.92 -1.15
C LEU A 82 26.11 -10.75 -2.04
N ILE A 83 27.08 -10.08 -2.68
CA ILE A 83 26.81 -9.01 -3.65
C ILE A 83 25.98 -9.54 -4.82
N LYS A 84 26.33 -10.71 -5.34
CA LYS A 84 25.59 -11.35 -6.44
C LYS A 84 24.15 -11.69 -6.03
N LEU A 85 23.96 -12.34 -4.89
CA LEU A 85 22.64 -12.67 -4.33
C LEU A 85 21.80 -11.41 -4.07
N ASN A 86 22.41 -10.34 -3.54
CA ASN A 86 21.71 -9.10 -3.29
C ASN A 86 21.28 -8.42 -4.59
N ASN A 87 22.13 -8.44 -5.62
CA ASN A 87 21.79 -7.91 -6.94
C ASN A 87 20.69 -8.73 -7.64
N GLU A 88 20.69 -10.06 -7.50
CA GLU A 88 19.63 -10.93 -7.98
C GLU A 88 18.31 -10.65 -7.26
N ASN A 89 18.33 -10.48 -5.94
CA ASN A 89 17.14 -10.10 -5.14
C ASN A 89 16.61 -8.72 -5.52
N ILE A 90 17.48 -7.72 -5.70
CA ILE A 90 17.08 -6.37 -6.15
C ILE A 90 16.46 -6.43 -7.55
N ASN A 91 17.03 -7.20 -8.47
CA ASN A 91 16.50 -7.34 -9.82
C ASN A 91 15.17 -8.10 -9.86
N ASN A 92 14.96 -9.08 -8.97
CA ASN A 92 13.70 -9.79 -8.82
C ASN A 92 12.62 -8.97 -8.11
N SER A 93 13.01 -8.00 -7.27
CA SER A 93 12.09 -7.09 -6.57
C SER A 93 11.67 -5.87 -7.41
N LYS A 94 12.30 -5.64 -8.58
CA LYS A 94 11.84 -4.58 -9.48
C LYS A 94 10.50 -4.98 -10.11
N PRO A 95 9.52 -4.07 -10.14
CA PRO A 95 8.25 -4.34 -10.81
C PRO A 95 8.48 -4.70 -12.27
N LYS A 96 7.94 -5.82 -12.71
CA LYS A 96 7.92 -6.22 -14.13
C LYS A 96 6.49 -6.25 -14.59
N THR A 97 6.17 -5.51 -15.65
CA THR A 97 4.84 -5.59 -16.27
C THR A 97 4.67 -6.95 -16.93
N GLN A 98 3.62 -7.66 -16.53
CA GLN A 98 3.29 -8.98 -17.03
C GLN A 98 1.81 -9.06 -17.40
N LYS A 99 1.48 -9.94 -18.35
CA LYS A 99 0.11 -10.37 -18.62
C LYS A 99 -0.09 -11.75 -17.97
N ILE A 100 -1.08 -11.85 -17.08
CA ILE A 100 -1.40 -13.10 -16.38
C ILE A 100 -2.88 -13.41 -16.58
N GLU A 101 -3.15 -14.62 -17.04
CA GLU A 101 -4.50 -15.14 -17.19
C GLU A 101 -4.91 -15.86 -15.89
N TYR A 102 -6.06 -15.50 -15.34
CA TYR A 102 -6.71 -16.15 -14.19
C TYR A 102 -8.03 -16.79 -14.63
N ASP A 103 -8.56 -17.69 -13.84
CA ASP A 103 -9.86 -18.32 -14.10
C ASP A 103 -11.01 -17.28 -14.23
N ASN A 104 -10.91 -16.16 -13.54
CA ASN A 104 -11.93 -15.11 -13.51
C ASN A 104 -11.59 -13.89 -14.39
N GLY A 105 -10.43 -13.86 -15.08
CA GLY A 105 -10.06 -12.70 -15.90
C GLY A 105 -8.58 -12.62 -16.23
N THR A 106 -8.19 -11.47 -16.80
CA THR A 106 -6.81 -11.18 -17.23
C THR A 106 -6.28 -9.98 -16.46
N TYR A 107 -5.10 -10.11 -15.87
CA TYR A 107 -4.36 -8.98 -15.30
C TYR A 107 -3.21 -8.57 -16.21
N ILE A 108 -3.02 -7.27 -16.38
CA ILE A 108 -1.86 -6.68 -17.09
C ILE A 108 -1.30 -5.60 -16.19
N GLY A 109 -0.11 -5.81 -15.64
CA GLY A 109 0.46 -4.85 -14.70
C GLY A 109 1.74 -5.32 -14.03
N GLU A 110 2.15 -4.60 -13.03
CA GLU A 110 3.37 -4.84 -12.29
C GLU A 110 3.22 -6.04 -11.35
N ILE A 111 4.22 -6.93 -11.40
CA ILE A 111 4.34 -8.11 -10.54
C ILE A 111 5.65 -8.05 -9.78
N VAL A 112 5.58 -8.25 -8.47
CA VAL A 112 6.73 -8.38 -7.58
C VAL A 112 6.55 -9.64 -6.74
N ASN A 113 7.52 -10.52 -6.74
CA ASN A 113 7.47 -11.80 -6.00
C ASN A 113 6.19 -12.63 -6.26
N GLY A 114 5.70 -12.62 -7.51
CA GLY A 114 4.50 -13.35 -7.90
C GLY A 114 3.17 -12.68 -7.53
N MET A 115 3.18 -11.53 -6.87
CA MET A 115 1.99 -10.78 -6.47
C MET A 115 1.79 -9.53 -7.32
N ARG A 116 0.53 -9.15 -7.56
CA ARG A 116 0.17 -7.88 -8.19
C ARG A 116 0.58 -6.74 -7.26
N GLU A 117 1.39 -5.82 -7.81
CA GLU A 117 1.96 -4.69 -7.10
C GLU A 117 1.99 -3.48 -8.03
N GLY A 118 2.09 -2.25 -7.50
CA GLY A 118 2.18 -1.05 -8.32
C GLY A 118 0.97 -0.84 -9.22
N LYS A 119 1.18 -0.48 -10.50
CA LYS A 119 0.09 -0.19 -11.44
C LYS A 119 -0.31 -1.42 -12.27
N GLY A 120 -1.62 -1.60 -12.46
CA GLY A 120 -2.13 -2.69 -13.29
C GLY A 120 -3.61 -2.62 -13.59
N ILE A 121 -3.99 -3.32 -14.66
CA ILE A 121 -5.36 -3.40 -15.15
C ILE A 121 -5.84 -4.84 -14.99
N LEU A 122 -6.98 -5.03 -14.36
CA LEU A 122 -7.69 -6.30 -14.29
C LEU A 122 -8.93 -6.24 -15.19
N TYR A 123 -9.01 -7.13 -16.14
CA TYR A 123 -10.19 -7.39 -16.94
C TYR A 123 -10.89 -8.64 -16.39
N VAL A 124 -12.08 -8.48 -15.84
CA VAL A 124 -12.87 -9.59 -15.29
C VAL A 124 -13.72 -10.21 -16.39
N LYS A 125 -13.89 -11.54 -16.40
CA LYS A 125 -14.71 -12.24 -17.40
C LYS A 125 -16.17 -11.80 -17.41
N THR A 126 -16.68 -11.22 -16.32
CA THR A 126 -18.02 -10.61 -16.24
C THR A 126 -18.14 -9.34 -17.05
N GLY A 127 -17.04 -8.77 -17.55
CA GLY A 127 -16.98 -7.51 -18.27
C GLY A 127 -16.60 -6.30 -17.41
N ASP A 128 -16.43 -6.50 -16.11
CA ASP A 128 -15.90 -5.46 -15.23
C ASP A 128 -14.41 -5.23 -15.49
N ARG A 129 -13.94 -4.00 -15.23
CA ARG A 129 -12.52 -3.65 -15.35
C ARG A 129 -12.09 -2.79 -14.18
N TYR A 130 -10.93 -3.08 -13.62
CA TYR A 130 -10.24 -2.18 -12.70
C TYR A 130 -8.93 -1.71 -13.33
N ASP A 131 -8.63 -0.42 -13.20
CA ASP A 131 -7.42 0.23 -13.70
C ASP A 131 -6.86 1.10 -12.57
N GLY A 132 -5.74 0.70 -11.97
CA GLY A 132 -5.24 1.42 -10.82
C GLY A 132 -4.10 0.72 -10.09
N GLU A 133 -3.97 1.07 -8.81
CA GLU A 133 -2.88 0.63 -7.96
C GLU A 133 -3.22 -0.66 -7.21
N TRP A 134 -2.17 -1.48 -7.03
CA TRP A 134 -2.22 -2.78 -6.39
C TRP A 134 -1.16 -2.88 -5.30
N LYS A 135 -1.47 -3.61 -4.24
CA LYS A 135 -0.53 -3.93 -3.17
C LYS A 135 -0.85 -5.32 -2.60
N ASN A 136 0.16 -6.22 -2.63
CA ASN A 136 0.02 -7.60 -2.13
C ASN A 136 -1.24 -8.29 -2.67
N ASP A 137 -1.41 -8.33 -4.00
CA ASP A 137 -2.56 -8.90 -4.72
C ASP A 137 -3.92 -8.22 -4.48
N LYS A 138 -3.97 -7.12 -3.77
CA LYS A 138 -5.21 -6.39 -3.49
C LYS A 138 -5.22 -5.03 -4.18
N ILE A 139 -6.39 -4.62 -4.65
CA ILE A 139 -6.65 -3.26 -5.08
C ILE A 139 -6.39 -2.33 -3.89
N ASN A 140 -5.47 -1.35 -4.07
CA ASN A 140 -5.03 -0.47 -2.98
C ASN A 140 -4.39 0.79 -3.58
N GLY A 141 -4.75 1.97 -3.09
CA GLY A 141 -4.32 3.24 -3.68
C GLY A 141 -5.34 3.80 -4.66
N ARG A 142 -4.91 4.64 -5.61
CA ARG A 142 -5.82 5.26 -6.58
C ARG A 142 -6.19 4.32 -7.73
N GLY A 143 -7.45 4.36 -8.16
CA GLY A 143 -7.88 3.58 -9.32
C GLY A 143 -9.30 3.84 -9.76
N ILE A 144 -9.61 3.30 -10.94
CA ILE A 144 -10.90 3.44 -11.59
C ILE A 144 -11.51 2.05 -11.78
N PHE A 145 -12.69 1.86 -11.23
CA PHE A 145 -13.50 0.68 -11.48
C PHE A 145 -14.56 0.98 -12.54
N TYR A 146 -14.66 0.14 -13.54
CA TYR A 146 -15.68 0.18 -14.59
C TYR A 146 -16.55 -1.05 -14.45
N ALA A 147 -17.80 -0.85 -14.11
CA ALA A 147 -18.80 -1.90 -14.04
C ALA A 147 -19.28 -2.28 -15.46
N ASN A 148 -19.50 -3.56 -15.69
CA ASN A 148 -19.98 -4.09 -16.98
C ASN A 148 -21.33 -3.50 -17.43
N TYR A 149 -22.15 -3.07 -16.48
CA TYR A 149 -23.44 -2.42 -16.74
C TYR A 149 -23.32 -0.91 -17.01
N GLY A 150 -22.12 -0.31 -16.90
CA GLY A 150 -21.80 1.04 -17.35
C GLY A 150 -21.58 2.10 -16.28
N ASP A 151 -21.59 1.77 -14.99
CA ASP A 151 -21.14 2.68 -13.93
C ASP A 151 -19.61 2.76 -13.91
N ARG A 152 -19.05 3.91 -13.50
CA ARG A 152 -17.61 4.14 -13.35
C ARG A 152 -17.33 4.83 -12.01
N LEU A 153 -16.45 4.25 -11.22
CA LEU A 153 -16.03 4.79 -9.93
C LEU A 153 -14.54 5.10 -9.92
N GLU A 154 -14.20 6.36 -9.77
CA GLU A 154 -12.84 6.86 -9.54
C GLU A 154 -12.69 7.18 -8.06
N CYS A 155 -11.85 6.46 -7.33
CA CYS A 155 -11.64 6.75 -5.91
C CYS A 155 -10.32 6.18 -5.39
N ASP A 156 -10.05 6.46 -4.11
CA ASP A 156 -9.05 5.75 -3.35
C ASP A 156 -9.61 4.38 -2.92
N TRP A 157 -8.73 3.37 -2.92
CA TRP A 157 -9.06 1.99 -2.61
C TRP A 157 -8.20 1.49 -1.46
N LYS A 158 -8.81 0.72 -0.57
CA LYS A 158 -8.10 0.05 0.51
C LYS A 158 -8.57 -1.39 0.64
N ASN A 159 -7.62 -2.33 0.40
CA ASN A 159 -7.91 -3.77 0.46
C ASN A 159 -9.14 -4.20 -0.40
N GLY A 160 -9.27 -3.65 -1.61
CA GLY A 160 -10.36 -3.96 -2.53
C GLY A 160 -11.67 -3.26 -2.24
N LYS A 161 -11.69 -2.28 -1.34
CA LYS A 161 -12.88 -1.47 -1.03
C LYS A 161 -12.63 -0.01 -1.36
N ALA A 162 -13.66 0.66 -1.87
CA ALA A 162 -13.65 2.10 -2.06
C ALA A 162 -13.63 2.81 -0.70
N GLU A 163 -12.66 3.70 -0.53
CA GLU A 163 -12.39 4.48 0.69
C GLU A 163 -11.98 5.91 0.31
N GLY A 164 -12.24 6.88 1.20
CA GLY A 164 -11.81 8.26 0.99
C GLY A 164 -12.61 9.01 -0.05
N LYS A 165 -11.99 9.93 -0.78
CA LYS A 165 -12.65 10.76 -1.79
C LYS A 165 -12.80 10.04 -3.12
N GLY A 166 -13.96 10.22 -3.77
CA GLY A 166 -14.19 9.63 -5.08
C GLY A 166 -15.30 10.28 -5.88
N ILE A 167 -15.38 9.86 -7.15
CA ILE A 167 -16.42 10.27 -8.09
C ILE A 167 -17.04 9.02 -8.70
N LEU A 168 -18.35 8.85 -8.48
CA LEU A 168 -19.14 7.81 -9.12
C LEU A 168 -19.94 8.41 -10.27
N TYR A 169 -19.71 7.93 -11.47
CA TYR A 169 -20.51 8.22 -12.66
C TYR A 169 -21.45 7.04 -12.90
N LYS A 170 -22.73 7.28 -12.89
CA LYS A 170 -23.74 6.26 -13.14
C LYS A 170 -24.13 6.21 -14.61
N LYS A 171 -24.42 5.03 -15.12
CA LYS A 171 -24.88 4.83 -16.49
C LYS A 171 -26.10 5.67 -16.85
N ASN A 172 -26.97 5.92 -15.85
CA ASN A 172 -28.18 6.73 -16.06
C ASN A 172 -27.93 8.23 -16.20
N GLY A 173 -26.68 8.69 -16.04
CA GLY A 173 -26.27 10.08 -16.12
C GLY A 173 -26.18 10.79 -14.76
N ASP A 174 -26.53 10.14 -13.67
CA ASP A 174 -26.29 10.70 -12.34
C ASP A 174 -24.79 10.65 -11.99
N ARG A 175 -24.35 11.54 -11.08
CA ARG A 175 -22.97 11.60 -10.61
C ARG A 175 -22.94 11.90 -9.11
N TYR A 176 -22.07 11.21 -8.39
CA TYR A 176 -21.76 11.54 -6.99
C TYR A 176 -20.29 11.93 -6.85
N GLU A 177 -20.02 12.97 -6.10
CA GLU A 177 -18.69 13.42 -5.69
C GLU A 177 -18.67 13.52 -4.17
N GLY A 178 -17.82 12.75 -3.49
CA GLY A 178 -17.79 12.77 -2.04
C GLY A 178 -16.96 11.68 -1.41
N ASP A 179 -17.25 11.45 -0.13
CA ASP A 179 -16.57 10.44 0.65
C ASP A 179 -17.18 9.06 0.44
N PHE A 180 -16.28 8.05 0.44
CA PHE A 180 -16.63 6.63 0.43
C PHE A 180 -16.04 5.94 1.66
N ARG A 181 -16.77 4.97 2.18
CA ARG A 181 -16.32 4.03 3.20
C ARG A 181 -16.91 2.66 2.94
N ASN A 182 -16.04 1.64 2.86
CA ASN A 182 -16.46 0.25 2.60
C ASN A 182 -17.39 0.13 1.38
N ASN A 183 -17.10 0.79 0.27
CA ASN A 183 -17.87 0.85 -0.99
C ASN A 183 -19.20 1.65 -0.92
N LEU A 184 -19.51 2.31 0.18
CA LEU A 184 -20.73 3.08 0.37
C LEU A 184 -20.41 4.57 0.41
N LYS A 185 -21.35 5.41 -0.10
CA LYS A 185 -21.28 6.87 0.11
C LYS A 185 -21.44 7.15 1.59
N GLU A 186 -20.52 7.95 2.13
CA GLU A 186 -20.42 8.28 3.55
C GLU A 186 -19.92 9.72 3.71
N GLY A 187 -20.13 10.34 4.87
CA GLY A 187 -19.59 11.68 5.17
C GLY A 187 -20.19 12.78 4.31
N LYS A 188 -19.38 13.63 3.71
CA LYS A 188 -19.83 14.75 2.87
C LYS A 188 -19.79 14.42 1.39
N GLY A 189 -20.83 14.84 0.64
CA GLY A 189 -20.84 14.64 -0.81
C GLY A 189 -21.93 15.39 -1.53
N ILE A 190 -21.74 15.49 -2.84
CA ILE A 190 -22.67 16.12 -3.76
C ILE A 190 -23.18 15.06 -4.73
N TYR A 191 -24.48 14.92 -4.83
CA TYR A 191 -25.12 14.07 -5.82
C TYR A 191 -25.79 14.94 -6.89
N TYR A 192 -25.38 14.76 -8.11
CA TYR A 192 -25.95 15.41 -9.30
C TYR A 192 -26.90 14.44 -9.97
N PHE A 193 -28.14 14.78 -10.01
CA PHE A 193 -29.17 14.01 -10.72
C PHE A 193 -29.15 14.35 -12.20
N ARG A 194 -29.40 13.38 -13.04
CA ARG A 194 -29.59 13.58 -14.49
C ARG A 194 -30.65 14.63 -14.82
N SER A 195 -31.64 14.81 -13.94
CA SER A 195 -32.68 15.83 -14.07
C SER A 195 -32.20 17.27 -13.99
N GLY A 196 -30.94 17.50 -13.60
CA GLY A 196 -30.36 18.82 -13.31
C GLY A 196 -30.47 19.24 -11.84
N SER A 197 -31.20 18.50 -11.02
CA SER A 197 -31.20 18.70 -9.56
C SER A 197 -29.83 18.29 -8.96
N ARG A 198 -29.52 18.77 -7.76
CA ARG A 198 -28.40 18.27 -6.98
C ARG A 198 -28.70 18.31 -5.49
N TYR A 199 -28.15 17.35 -4.77
CA TYR A 199 -28.10 17.34 -3.30
C TYR A 199 -26.67 17.55 -2.83
N GLU A 200 -26.48 18.42 -1.88
CA GLU A 200 -25.20 18.70 -1.24
C GLU A 200 -25.37 18.56 0.29
N GLY A 201 -24.71 17.60 0.90
CA GLY A 201 -24.93 17.35 2.32
C GLY A 201 -24.23 16.11 2.87
N ASP A 202 -24.77 15.66 3.99
CA ASP A 202 -24.30 14.47 4.68
C ASP A 202 -24.84 13.18 4.05
N TRP A 203 -24.02 12.15 4.07
CA TRP A 203 -24.30 10.82 3.56
C TRP A 203 -23.98 9.75 4.59
N ARG A 204 -24.81 8.73 4.67
CA ARG A 204 -24.59 7.54 5.46
C ARG A 204 -25.16 6.31 4.75
N ASN A 205 -24.32 5.28 4.55
CA ASN A 205 -24.73 4.03 3.90
C ASN A 205 -25.52 4.28 2.61
N ASP A 206 -24.94 5.06 1.68
CA ASP A 206 -25.53 5.44 0.37
C ASP A 206 -26.76 6.35 0.41
N LYS A 207 -27.19 6.82 1.58
CA LYS A 207 -28.38 7.64 1.75
C LYS A 207 -28.04 9.06 2.20
N MET A 208 -28.84 10.03 1.75
CA MET A 208 -28.83 11.38 2.32
C MET A 208 -29.17 11.29 3.81
N GLU A 209 -28.36 11.90 4.65
CA GLU A 209 -28.47 11.86 6.10
C GLU A 209 -28.07 13.22 6.68
N GLY A 210 -28.58 13.56 7.88
CA GLY A 210 -28.18 14.80 8.53
C GLY A 210 -28.49 16.04 7.71
N LYS A 211 -27.63 17.05 7.75
CA LYS A 211 -27.86 18.35 7.11
C LYS A 211 -27.56 18.33 5.62
N GLY A 212 -28.46 18.93 4.82
CA GLY A 212 -28.26 19.04 3.38
C GLY A 212 -29.05 20.13 2.71
N ILE A 213 -28.65 20.42 1.48
CA ILE A 213 -29.30 21.35 0.58
C ILE A 213 -29.66 20.60 -0.68
N PHE A 214 -30.91 20.61 -1.03
CA PHE A 214 -31.40 20.11 -2.31
C PHE A 214 -31.66 21.30 -3.23
N TYR A 215 -31.05 21.31 -4.40
CA TYR A 215 -31.22 22.31 -5.44
C TYR A 215 -32.06 21.72 -6.56
N HIS A 216 -33.08 22.44 -6.95
CA HIS A 216 -33.93 22.11 -8.08
C HIS A 216 -33.43 22.73 -9.39
N PRO A 217 -33.78 22.17 -10.56
CA PRO A 217 -33.29 22.68 -11.86
C PRO A 217 -33.73 24.10 -12.18
N ASP A 218 -34.87 24.56 -11.62
CA ASP A 218 -35.43 25.90 -11.76
C ASP A 218 -34.76 26.97 -10.89
N GLY A 219 -33.74 26.56 -10.07
CA GLY A 219 -33.00 27.43 -9.17
C GLY A 219 -33.56 27.46 -7.74
N ASP A 220 -34.67 26.85 -7.48
CA ASP A 220 -35.22 26.70 -6.14
C ASP A 220 -34.31 25.81 -5.29
N ARG A 221 -34.33 26.01 -3.98
CA ARG A 221 -33.56 25.18 -3.05
C ARG A 221 -34.28 24.92 -1.76
N GLN A 222 -34.02 23.74 -1.21
CA GLN A 222 -34.57 23.28 0.06
C GLN A 222 -33.40 22.95 1.02
N ILE A 223 -33.40 23.54 2.20
CA ILE A 223 -32.39 23.37 3.23
C ILE A 223 -33.04 22.76 4.46
N GLY A 224 -32.48 21.68 4.97
CA GLY A 224 -33.00 21.01 6.16
C GLY A 224 -32.24 19.71 6.49
N ASP A 225 -32.89 18.93 7.37
CA ASP A 225 -32.34 17.65 7.81
C ASP A 225 -32.93 16.48 7.00
N TYR A 226 -32.13 15.47 6.75
CA TYR A 226 -32.48 14.28 6.01
C TYR A 226 -32.27 13.04 6.87
N LEU A 227 -33.13 12.04 6.69
CA LEU A 227 -33.03 10.72 7.32
C LEU A 227 -33.38 9.65 6.31
N CYS A 228 -32.50 8.68 6.12
CA CYS A 228 -32.71 7.57 5.17
C CYS A 228 -33.06 8.05 3.74
N GLY A 229 -32.55 9.18 3.30
CA GLY A 229 -32.81 9.77 1.99
C GLY A 229 -34.08 10.62 1.89
N GLN A 230 -34.76 10.87 3.00
CA GLN A 230 -35.99 11.62 3.06
C GLN A 230 -35.85 12.90 3.89
N PRO A 231 -36.52 14.01 3.54
CA PRO A 231 -36.53 15.21 4.35
C PRO A 231 -37.25 14.98 5.68
N VAL A 232 -36.69 15.52 6.79
CA VAL A 232 -37.32 15.40 8.13
C VAL A 232 -37.24 16.72 8.88
N GLY A 233 -38.23 16.97 9.73
CA GLY A 233 -38.29 18.21 10.53
C GLY A 233 -38.56 19.44 9.66
N LYS A 234 -38.05 20.59 10.11
CA LYS A 234 -38.28 21.88 9.45
C LYS A 234 -37.30 22.07 8.29
N HIS A 235 -37.83 22.38 7.11
CA HIS A 235 -37.06 22.74 5.94
C HIS A 235 -37.40 24.16 5.49
N ALA A 236 -36.39 24.94 5.14
CA ALA A 236 -36.56 26.25 4.49
C ALA A 236 -36.51 26.04 2.97
N PHE A 237 -37.59 26.41 2.32
CA PHE A 237 -37.76 26.47 0.86
C PHE A 237 -37.52 27.90 0.36
N PHE A 238 -36.64 28.04 -0.60
CA PHE A 238 -36.33 29.32 -1.26
C PHE A 238 -36.76 29.21 -2.71
N SER A 239 -37.77 30.00 -3.08
CA SER A 239 -38.33 30.06 -4.44
C SER A 239 -38.73 31.48 -4.76
N ASN A 240 -38.29 31.99 -5.92
CA ASN A 240 -38.67 33.32 -6.43
C ASN A 240 -38.52 34.46 -5.40
N GLY A 241 -37.40 34.42 -4.63
CA GLY A 241 -37.12 35.42 -3.58
C GLY A 241 -37.98 35.29 -2.32
N LYS A 242 -38.85 34.27 -2.23
CA LYS A 242 -39.65 33.97 -1.04
C LYS A 242 -39.05 32.81 -0.26
N VAL A 243 -39.24 32.82 1.06
CA VAL A 243 -38.86 31.72 1.94
C VAL A 243 -40.12 31.12 2.56
N THR A 244 -40.31 29.82 2.43
CA THR A 244 -41.39 29.07 3.06
C THR A 244 -40.83 28.01 3.98
N ILE A 245 -41.40 27.83 5.16
CA ILE A 245 -40.96 26.77 6.10
C ILE A 245 -41.97 25.61 5.97
N ASN A 246 -41.47 24.49 5.56
CA ASN A 246 -42.21 23.22 5.50
C ASN A 246 -41.77 22.32 6.65
N ASN A 247 -42.68 21.55 7.22
CA ASN A 247 -42.38 20.61 8.29
C ASN A 247 -42.70 19.18 7.83
N PHE A 248 -41.71 18.30 7.91
CA PHE A 248 -41.81 16.92 7.45
C PHE A 248 -41.77 15.95 8.63
N LYS A 249 -42.69 15.01 8.66
CA LYS A 249 -42.71 13.89 9.60
C LYS A 249 -42.24 12.63 8.90
N PHE A 250 -41.20 11.99 9.44
CA PHE A 250 -40.68 10.72 8.95
C PHE A 250 -41.44 9.56 9.57
N ASP A 251 -41.85 8.61 8.73
CA ASP A 251 -42.47 7.36 9.14
C ASP A 251 -41.39 6.25 9.06
N PRO A 252 -40.98 5.68 10.20
CA PRO A 252 -39.93 4.67 10.25
C PRO A 252 -40.34 3.32 9.60
N ASP A 253 -41.63 3.03 9.57
CA ASP A 253 -42.17 1.77 9.02
C ASP A 253 -42.13 1.79 7.50
N THR A 254 -42.65 2.86 6.91
CA THR A 254 -42.64 3.04 5.45
C THR A 254 -41.36 3.64 4.91
N LYS A 255 -40.52 4.21 5.76
CA LYS A 255 -39.29 4.97 5.43
C LYS A 255 -39.55 6.16 4.50
N LYS A 256 -40.72 6.79 4.63
CA LYS A 256 -41.17 7.96 3.86
C LYS A 256 -41.42 9.14 4.77
N SER A 257 -41.32 10.33 4.22
CA SER A 257 -41.70 11.57 4.89
C SER A 257 -42.98 12.14 4.32
N TYR A 258 -43.75 12.77 5.17
CA TYR A 258 -44.97 13.45 4.86
C TYR A 258 -44.86 14.91 5.26
N LEU A 259 -45.42 15.80 4.43
CA LEU A 259 -45.60 17.21 4.78
C LEU A 259 -46.70 17.32 5.83
N LEU A 260 -46.41 18.05 6.92
CA LEU A 260 -47.37 18.34 7.98
C LEU A 260 -48.15 19.64 7.70
#